data_af502128534f1bc1b0a8d07a9d61b5de
#
_entry.id   af502128534f1bc1b0a8d07a9d61b5de
#
_cell.length_a   1.000
_cell.length_b   1.000
_cell.length_c   1.000
_cell.angle_alpha   90.00
_cell.angle_beta   90.00
_cell.angle_gamma   90.00
#
_symmetry.space_group_name_H-M   'P 1'
#
loop_
_entity.id
_entity.type
_entity.pdbx_description
1 polymer ?
#
loop_
_entity_poly.entity_id
_entity_poly.type
_entity_poly.pdbx_seq_one_letter_code
_entity_poly.pdbx_strand_id
1 'polypeptide(L)'
;MLRRTILGAALAASTALAAQAATLASAVTPLNIRSGPGPEYNVIGAIPVRGQATVIGCIQGSLWCQVNFNGKQGWAYSQYLTANVAGRSVVLSEDIAQIPAATYEVPAATVGSAVVVRPSISGTLVVPPANAQPLALNPPPTVNTYVVSHPLNPVYLNGEVVEGVGLPADVALSPVPGYDDYQYAYVNSVPVLVEPRTRRVTYVYR
;
A
#
# COMPACT_ATOMS: atom_id res chain seq x y z
N MET A 1 7.76 -0.82 78.92
CA MET A 1 7.10 -1.48 77.79
C MET A 1 7.14 -0.54 76.60
N LEU A 2 8.06 -0.74 75.67
CA LEU A 2 8.28 0.14 74.50
C LEU A 2 7.62 -0.47 73.27
N ARG A 3 6.51 0.13 72.80
CA ARG A 3 5.89 -0.29 71.52
C ARG A 3 6.61 0.37 70.34
N ARG A 4 7.31 -0.45 69.54
CA ARG A 4 7.91 -0.04 68.25
C ARG A 4 6.84 -0.16 67.16
N THR A 5 6.40 0.97 66.64
CA THR A 5 5.58 1.05 65.40
C THR A 5 6.50 1.03 64.19
N ILE A 6 6.35 0.01 63.36
CA ILE A 6 7.04 -0.11 62.08
C ILE A 6 6.17 0.56 61.03
N LEU A 7 6.60 1.72 60.48
CA LEU A 7 5.99 2.30 59.28
C LEU A 7 6.51 1.57 58.07
N GLY A 8 5.66 0.80 57.39
CA GLY A 8 5.98 0.22 56.10
C GLY A 8 5.74 1.25 54.99
N ALA A 9 6.80 1.66 54.30
CA ALA A 9 6.74 2.49 53.12
C ALA A 9 6.39 1.58 51.89
N ALA A 10 5.21 1.72 51.36
CA ALA A 10 4.82 1.07 50.09
C ALA A 10 5.42 1.88 48.92
N LEU A 11 6.42 1.33 48.23
CA LEU A 11 6.87 1.86 46.94
C LEU A 11 5.85 1.52 45.88
N ALA A 12 5.11 2.52 45.38
CA ALA A 12 4.29 2.41 44.19
C ALA A 12 5.21 2.50 42.96
N ALA A 13 5.48 1.37 42.31
CA ALA A 13 6.16 1.33 41.02
C ALA A 13 5.22 1.82 39.93
N SER A 14 5.41 3.06 39.47
CA SER A 14 4.72 3.61 38.32
C SER A 14 5.32 3.00 37.05
N THR A 15 4.65 2.04 36.40
CA THR A 15 4.99 1.57 35.07
C THR A 15 4.60 2.65 34.06
N ALA A 16 5.57 3.44 33.59
CA ALA A 16 5.38 4.33 32.46
C ALA A 16 5.20 3.46 31.20
N LEU A 17 3.99 3.37 30.67
CA LEU A 17 3.78 2.90 29.32
C LEU A 17 4.48 3.91 28.39
N ALA A 18 5.56 3.50 27.76
CA ALA A 18 6.17 4.26 26.68
C ALA A 18 5.14 4.33 25.53
N ALA A 19 4.50 5.47 25.36
CA ALA A 19 3.71 5.74 24.16
C ALA A 19 4.68 5.69 22.98
N GLN A 20 4.57 4.68 22.14
CA GLN A 20 5.35 4.61 20.93
C GLN A 20 4.90 5.75 20.03
N ALA A 21 5.81 6.66 19.69
CA ALA A 21 5.52 7.76 18.80
C ALA A 21 5.11 7.20 17.43
N ALA A 22 3.92 7.59 16.99
CA ALA A 22 3.43 7.20 15.68
C ALA A 22 4.37 7.73 14.58
N THR A 23 4.84 6.87 13.70
CA THR A 23 5.74 7.23 12.61
C THR A 23 4.94 7.93 11.51
N LEU A 24 5.29 9.18 11.19
CA LEU A 24 4.73 9.88 10.04
C LEU A 24 5.53 9.52 8.78
N ALA A 25 4.82 9.13 7.73
CA ALA A 25 5.43 8.82 6.44
C ALA A 25 4.71 9.57 5.31
N SER A 26 5.47 9.98 4.30
CA SER A 26 4.98 10.69 3.12
C SER A 26 4.99 9.77 1.91
N ALA A 27 3.92 9.80 1.11
CA ALA A 27 3.87 9.05 -0.13
C ALA A 27 4.71 9.73 -1.22
N VAL A 28 5.59 8.97 -1.89
CA VAL A 28 6.44 9.50 -2.97
C VAL A 28 5.70 9.56 -4.32
N THR A 29 4.60 8.85 -4.43
CA THR A 29 3.69 8.80 -5.58
C THR A 29 2.26 8.67 -5.05
N PRO A 30 1.20 8.92 -5.85
CA PRO A 30 -0.15 8.60 -5.40
C PRO A 30 -0.25 7.11 -5.06
N LEU A 31 -0.58 6.80 -3.80
CA LEU A 31 -0.49 5.45 -3.23
C LEU A 31 -1.84 4.97 -2.72
N ASN A 32 -2.27 3.80 -3.18
CA ASN A 32 -3.53 3.21 -2.72
C ASN A 32 -3.48 2.78 -1.25
N ILE A 33 -4.61 2.94 -0.58
CA ILE A 33 -4.90 2.36 0.73
C ILE A 33 -5.85 1.20 0.50
N ARG A 34 -5.50 0.01 0.98
CA ARG A 34 -6.29 -1.22 0.81
C ARG A 34 -6.94 -1.67 2.10
N SER A 35 -7.99 -2.46 2.00
CA SER A 35 -8.71 -3.01 3.15
C SER A 35 -7.92 -4.10 3.91
N GLY A 36 -6.86 -4.64 3.30
CA GLY A 36 -5.99 -5.65 3.87
C GLY A 36 -4.58 -5.61 3.28
N PRO A 37 -3.63 -6.38 3.86
CA PRO A 37 -2.21 -6.33 3.52
C PRO A 37 -1.87 -7.20 2.31
N GLY A 38 -2.34 -6.82 1.13
CA GLY A 38 -2.06 -7.56 -0.10
C GLY A 38 -2.69 -6.92 -1.34
N PRO A 39 -2.20 -7.29 -2.52
CA PRO A 39 -2.70 -6.77 -3.79
C PRO A 39 -4.14 -7.22 -4.10
N GLU A 40 -4.58 -8.31 -3.50
CA GLU A 40 -5.92 -8.89 -3.67
C GLU A 40 -7.01 -8.17 -2.87
N TYR A 41 -6.64 -7.29 -1.94
CA TYR A 41 -7.61 -6.54 -1.14
C TYR A 41 -8.09 -5.30 -1.89
N ASN A 42 -9.34 -4.94 -1.65
CA ASN A 42 -9.97 -3.79 -2.30
C ASN A 42 -9.28 -2.47 -1.93
N VAL A 43 -9.16 -1.58 -2.91
CA VAL A 43 -8.76 -0.19 -2.67
C VAL A 43 -9.91 0.53 -1.97
N ILE A 44 -9.61 1.14 -0.81
CA ILE A 44 -10.57 1.88 0.00
C ILE A 44 -10.25 3.38 0.05
N GLY A 45 -9.13 3.80 -0.51
CA GLY A 45 -8.70 5.19 -0.58
C GLY A 45 -7.32 5.32 -1.20
N ALA A 46 -6.80 6.54 -1.25
CA ALA A 46 -5.46 6.82 -1.72
C ALA A 46 -4.81 7.96 -0.93
N ILE A 47 -3.49 7.89 -0.78
CA ILE A 47 -2.64 8.96 -0.27
C ILE A 47 -2.09 9.70 -1.49
N PRO A 48 -2.33 11.02 -1.64
CA PRO A 48 -1.76 11.77 -2.75
C PRO A 48 -0.23 11.87 -2.62
N VAL A 49 0.44 12.22 -3.72
CA VAL A 49 1.88 12.48 -3.67
C VAL A 49 2.20 13.53 -2.60
N ARG A 50 3.20 13.27 -1.77
CA ARG A 50 3.58 14.07 -0.59
C ARG A 50 2.52 14.11 0.53
N GLY A 51 1.40 13.38 0.39
CA GLY A 51 0.45 13.19 1.48
C GLY A 51 1.11 12.45 2.65
N GLN A 52 0.85 12.94 3.88
CA GLN A 52 1.43 12.36 5.10
C GLN A 52 0.40 11.45 5.77
N ALA A 53 0.78 10.21 5.99
CA ALA A 53 -0.01 9.23 6.73
C ALA A 53 0.72 8.83 8.02
N THR A 54 -0.05 8.52 9.04
CA THR A 54 0.47 7.90 10.26
C THR A 54 0.63 6.40 10.03
N VAL A 55 1.84 5.88 10.19
CA VAL A 55 2.12 4.45 10.16
C VAL A 55 1.87 3.87 11.55
N ILE A 56 0.95 2.92 11.63
CA ILE A 56 0.55 2.26 12.88
C ILE A 56 1.47 1.07 13.15
N GLY A 57 1.79 0.31 12.12
CA GLY A 57 2.68 -0.84 12.20
C GLY A 57 2.80 -1.54 10.86
N CYS A 58 3.79 -2.44 10.72
CA CYS A 58 4.04 -3.19 9.49
C CYS A 58 4.04 -4.69 9.76
N ILE A 59 3.58 -5.49 8.79
CA ILE A 59 3.63 -6.94 8.89
C ILE A 59 5.08 -7.41 8.69
N GLN A 60 5.57 -8.18 9.64
CA GLN A 60 6.92 -8.73 9.57
C GLN A 60 7.06 -9.69 8.36
N GLY A 61 8.15 -9.53 7.61
CA GLY A 61 8.39 -10.31 6.39
C GLY A 61 7.54 -9.87 5.19
N SER A 62 6.82 -8.75 5.30
CA SER A 62 6.02 -8.17 4.24
C SER A 62 6.35 -6.69 4.08
N LEU A 63 5.96 -6.11 2.94
CA LEU A 63 6.10 -4.66 2.70
C LEU A 63 4.78 -3.90 2.94
N TRP A 64 3.78 -4.54 3.54
CA TRP A 64 2.49 -3.91 3.84
C TRP A 64 2.48 -3.35 5.27
N CYS A 65 2.17 -2.06 5.35
CA CYS A 65 2.05 -1.34 6.62
C CYS A 65 0.63 -0.82 6.80
N GLN A 66 0.14 -0.94 8.01
CA GLN A 66 -1.12 -0.33 8.42
C GLN A 66 -0.90 1.17 8.59
N VAL A 67 -1.74 1.96 7.94
CA VAL A 67 -1.65 3.42 7.93
C VAL A 67 -2.99 4.05 8.25
N ASN A 68 -2.92 5.28 8.77
CA ASN A 68 -4.08 6.16 8.89
C ASN A 68 -3.82 7.44 8.09
N PHE A 69 -4.68 7.73 7.14
CA PHE A 69 -4.65 8.95 6.34
C PHE A 69 -6.01 9.65 6.43
N ASN A 70 -6.03 10.84 7.03
CA ASN A 70 -7.25 11.64 7.23
C ASN A 70 -8.41 10.85 7.88
N GLY A 71 -8.09 10.04 8.90
CA GLY A 71 -9.08 9.21 9.60
C GLY A 71 -9.41 7.89 8.90
N LYS A 72 -8.94 7.67 7.67
CA LYS A 72 -9.11 6.41 6.93
C LYS A 72 -7.96 5.46 7.27
N GLN A 73 -8.28 4.37 7.93
CA GLN A 73 -7.33 3.31 8.28
C GLN A 73 -7.36 2.20 7.23
N GLY A 74 -6.18 1.71 6.86
CA GLY A 74 -6.03 0.62 5.91
C GLY A 74 -4.56 0.26 5.73
N TRP A 75 -4.22 -0.37 4.60
CA TRP A 75 -2.89 -0.91 4.32
C TRP A 75 -2.28 -0.24 3.10
N ALA A 76 -1.04 0.19 3.23
CA ALA A 76 -0.26 0.81 2.16
C ALA A 76 1.09 0.10 2.00
N TYR A 77 1.63 0.14 0.78
CA TYR A 77 2.88 -0.53 0.45
C TYR A 77 4.08 0.36 0.82
N SER A 78 4.89 -0.09 1.76
CA SER A 78 5.96 0.70 2.41
C SER A 78 7.07 1.17 1.46
N GLN A 79 7.24 0.52 0.32
CA GLN A 79 8.23 0.91 -0.69
C GLN A 79 7.97 2.29 -1.30
N TYR A 80 6.73 2.77 -1.24
CA TYR A 80 6.33 4.10 -1.71
C TYR A 80 6.07 5.10 -0.59
N LEU A 81 6.52 4.77 0.62
CA LEU A 81 6.45 5.64 1.80
C LEU A 81 7.85 6.02 2.24
N THR A 82 8.06 7.30 2.53
CA THR A 82 9.30 7.80 3.13
C THR A 82 9.03 8.39 4.50
N ALA A 83 9.88 8.09 5.46
CA ALA A 83 9.85 8.69 6.79
C ALA A 83 11.13 9.49 7.06
N ASN A 84 11.06 10.45 7.97
CA ASN A 84 12.25 11.15 8.46
C ASN A 84 12.77 10.42 9.70
N VAL A 85 13.92 9.79 9.57
CA VAL A 85 14.60 9.12 10.68
C VAL A 85 15.91 9.83 10.94
N ALA A 86 16.07 10.40 12.14
CA ALA A 86 17.27 11.14 12.56
C ALA A 86 17.69 12.24 11.54
N GLY A 87 16.72 12.96 10.96
CA GLY A 87 16.98 14.05 10.01
C GLY A 87 17.25 13.61 8.56
N ARG A 88 17.15 12.31 8.26
CA ARG A 88 17.29 11.76 6.91
C ARG A 88 15.97 11.17 6.43
N SER A 89 15.62 11.45 5.17
CA SER A 89 14.49 10.81 4.51
C SER A 89 14.90 9.41 4.05
N VAL A 90 14.25 8.39 4.60
CA VAL A 90 14.49 6.97 4.26
C VAL A 90 13.22 6.34 3.72
N VAL A 91 13.36 5.38 2.82
CA VAL A 91 12.23 4.58 2.35
C VAL A 91 11.82 3.62 3.47
N LEU A 92 10.54 3.60 3.81
CA LEU A 92 10.06 2.86 4.98
C LEU A 92 10.33 1.35 4.89
N SER A 93 10.37 0.80 3.68
CA SER A 93 10.71 -0.62 3.45
C SER A 93 12.15 -0.98 3.83
N GLU A 94 13.07 -0.02 3.88
CA GLU A 94 14.47 -0.24 4.25
C GLU A 94 14.65 -0.30 5.78
N ASP A 95 13.78 0.37 6.52
CA ASP A 95 13.81 0.48 7.98
C ASP A 95 12.59 -0.15 8.67
N ILE A 96 11.92 -1.09 7.99
CA ILE A 96 10.67 -1.70 8.46
C ILE A 96 10.81 -2.39 9.83
N ALA A 97 12.03 -2.84 10.16
CA ALA A 97 12.34 -3.46 11.45
C ALA A 97 12.25 -2.48 12.63
N GLN A 98 12.36 -1.17 12.39
CA GLN A 98 12.24 -0.12 13.39
C GLN A 98 10.76 0.29 13.62
N ILE A 99 9.86 -0.17 12.77
CA ILE A 99 8.43 0.12 12.88
C ILE A 99 7.75 -0.95 13.74
N PRO A 100 6.79 -0.58 14.59
CA PRO A 100 6.03 -1.55 15.36
C PRO A 100 5.44 -2.65 14.46
N ALA A 101 5.47 -3.89 14.95
CA ALA A 101 4.86 -4.99 14.23
C ALA A 101 3.33 -4.83 14.23
N ALA A 102 2.71 -4.94 13.06
CA ALA A 102 1.27 -5.05 12.91
C ALA A 102 0.88 -6.50 12.69
N THR A 103 -0.27 -6.88 13.24
CA THR A 103 -0.91 -8.16 12.96
C THR A 103 -2.16 -7.90 12.12
N TYR A 104 -2.44 -8.80 11.20
CA TYR A 104 -3.69 -8.78 10.43
C TYR A 104 -4.40 -10.11 10.65
N GLU A 105 -5.51 -10.03 11.33
CA GLU A 105 -6.42 -11.16 11.42
C GLU A 105 -7.33 -11.15 10.19
N VAL A 106 -7.22 -12.19 9.37
CA VAL A 106 -8.16 -12.38 8.25
C VAL A 106 -9.54 -12.55 8.88
N PRO A 107 -10.53 -11.70 8.55
CA PRO A 107 -11.87 -11.89 9.04
C PRO A 107 -12.32 -13.31 8.76
N ALA A 108 -12.71 -14.05 9.79
CA ALA A 108 -13.24 -15.39 9.62
C ALA A 108 -14.44 -15.32 8.66
N ALA A 109 -14.37 -16.09 7.57
CA ALA A 109 -15.52 -16.23 6.70
C ALA A 109 -16.67 -16.75 7.57
N THR A 110 -17.75 -15.98 7.69
CA THR A 110 -18.96 -16.42 8.38
C THR A 110 -19.40 -17.72 7.75
N VAL A 111 -19.44 -18.78 8.57
CA VAL A 111 -19.86 -20.14 8.15
C VAL A 111 -21.20 -20.02 7.42
N GLY A 112 -21.18 -20.18 6.11
CA GLY A 112 -22.40 -20.19 5.28
C GLY A 112 -22.21 -19.70 3.85
N SER A 113 -21.09 -19.12 3.47
CA SER A 113 -20.92 -18.57 2.12
C SER A 113 -19.50 -18.75 1.63
N ALA A 114 -19.38 -19.40 0.49
CA ALA A 114 -18.26 -19.38 -0.45
C ALA A 114 -16.86 -19.35 0.17
N VAL A 115 -16.12 -20.40 -0.07
CA VAL A 115 -14.65 -20.39 0.04
C VAL A 115 -14.15 -19.10 -0.64
N VAL A 116 -13.62 -18.17 0.14
CA VAL A 116 -12.92 -17.01 -0.43
C VAL A 116 -11.66 -17.55 -1.10
N VAL A 117 -11.79 -17.91 -2.37
CA VAL A 117 -10.64 -18.29 -3.19
C VAL A 117 -9.82 -17.03 -3.37
N ARG A 118 -8.70 -16.93 -2.66
CA ARG A 118 -7.75 -15.85 -2.91
C ARG A 118 -7.18 -16.05 -4.30
N PRO A 119 -7.18 -15.00 -5.14
CA PRO A 119 -6.59 -15.09 -6.46
C PRO A 119 -5.10 -15.41 -6.33
N SER A 120 -4.59 -16.22 -7.24
CA SER A 120 -3.16 -16.52 -7.31
C SER A 120 -2.39 -15.27 -7.73
N ILE A 121 -1.30 -14.98 -7.03
CA ILE A 121 -0.37 -13.93 -7.43
C ILE A 121 0.48 -14.49 -8.57
N SER A 122 0.38 -13.87 -9.76
CA SER A 122 0.98 -14.39 -11.00
C SER A 122 2.40 -13.86 -11.26
N GLY A 123 2.90 -12.91 -10.46
CA GLY A 123 4.21 -12.30 -10.67
C GLY A 123 4.47 -11.12 -9.73
N THR A 124 5.53 -10.37 -10.01
CA THR A 124 5.92 -9.18 -9.23
C THR A 124 6.02 -7.97 -10.14
N LEU A 125 5.52 -6.83 -9.69
CA LEU A 125 5.66 -5.55 -10.37
C LEU A 125 7.15 -5.15 -10.44
N VAL A 126 7.57 -4.66 -11.59
CA VAL A 126 8.93 -4.16 -11.78
C VAL A 126 9.00 -2.70 -11.35
N VAL A 127 9.63 -2.46 -10.20
CA VAL A 127 9.80 -1.10 -9.67
C VAL A 127 10.69 -0.30 -10.60
N PRO A 128 10.29 0.91 -11.00
CA PRO A 128 11.14 1.77 -11.81
C PRO A 128 12.38 2.20 -11.02
N PRO A 129 13.52 2.44 -11.67
CA PRO A 129 14.66 3.02 -11.00
C PRO A 129 14.29 4.40 -10.43
N ALA A 130 14.92 4.79 -9.32
CA ALA A 130 14.61 6.01 -8.56
C ALA A 130 14.65 7.32 -9.38
N ASN A 131 15.34 7.28 -10.54
CA ASN A 131 15.44 8.40 -11.48
C ASN A 131 14.46 8.31 -12.66
N ALA A 132 13.59 7.29 -12.71
CA ALA A 132 12.58 7.21 -13.75
C ALA A 132 11.54 8.31 -13.52
N GLN A 133 11.43 9.22 -14.48
CA GLN A 133 10.38 10.23 -14.42
C GLN A 133 9.02 9.57 -14.62
N PRO A 134 8.04 9.89 -13.80
CA PRO A 134 6.66 9.45 -14.04
C PRO A 134 6.19 10.00 -15.38
N LEU A 135 5.76 9.13 -16.27
CA LEU A 135 5.00 9.53 -17.46
C LEU A 135 3.58 9.86 -17.00
N ALA A 136 3.40 11.01 -16.37
CA ALA A 136 2.07 11.51 -16.03
C ALA A 136 1.36 11.95 -17.32
N LEU A 137 0.83 10.99 -18.05
CA LEU A 137 -0.07 11.25 -19.18
C LEU A 137 -1.47 11.41 -18.61
N ASN A 138 -2.07 12.55 -18.87
CA ASN A 138 -3.49 12.76 -18.60
C ASN A 138 -4.25 12.19 -19.81
N PRO A 139 -4.83 10.97 -19.72
CA PRO A 139 -5.42 10.33 -20.87
C PRO A 139 -6.68 11.10 -21.34
N PRO A 140 -6.98 11.09 -22.66
CA PRO A 140 -8.20 11.70 -23.18
C PRO A 140 -9.44 11.15 -22.47
N PRO A 141 -10.50 11.96 -22.28
CA PRO A 141 -11.73 11.51 -21.63
C PRO A 141 -12.38 10.27 -22.31
N THR A 142 -12.23 10.14 -23.62
CA THR A 142 -12.71 8.99 -24.39
C THR A 142 -11.98 7.70 -23.99
N VAL A 143 -10.67 7.75 -23.79
CA VAL A 143 -9.87 6.62 -23.30
C VAL A 143 -10.31 6.23 -21.89
N ASN A 144 -10.50 7.22 -21.01
CA ASN A 144 -10.97 6.99 -19.65
C ASN A 144 -12.34 6.27 -19.63
N THR A 145 -13.28 6.79 -20.42
CA THR A 145 -14.63 6.20 -20.52
C THR A 145 -14.55 4.78 -21.05
N TYR A 146 -13.73 4.53 -22.08
CA TYR A 146 -13.58 3.19 -22.64
C TYR A 146 -13.06 2.20 -21.62
N VAL A 147 -11.95 2.50 -20.96
CA VAL A 147 -11.31 1.60 -19.98
C VAL A 147 -12.25 1.24 -18.83
N VAL A 148 -12.97 2.23 -18.29
CA VAL A 148 -13.89 2.01 -17.16
C VAL A 148 -15.13 1.19 -17.60
N SER A 149 -15.60 1.37 -18.83
CA SER A 149 -16.78 0.65 -19.34
C SER A 149 -16.47 -0.75 -19.91
N HIS A 150 -15.19 -1.11 -20.06
CA HIS A 150 -14.77 -2.42 -20.57
C HIS A 150 -13.86 -3.13 -19.55
N PRO A 151 -14.39 -3.56 -18.40
CA PRO A 151 -13.60 -4.21 -17.37
C PRO A 151 -13.03 -5.55 -17.86
N LEU A 152 -11.80 -5.84 -17.45
CA LEU A 152 -11.10 -7.09 -17.71
C LEU A 152 -10.97 -7.91 -16.42
N ASN A 153 -10.72 -9.21 -16.57
CA ASN A 153 -10.36 -10.03 -15.44
C ASN A 153 -9.05 -9.52 -14.84
N PRO A 154 -9.00 -9.25 -13.52
CA PRO A 154 -7.80 -8.71 -12.90
C PRO A 154 -6.68 -9.76 -12.82
N VAL A 155 -5.45 -9.31 -13.05
CA VAL A 155 -4.22 -10.04 -12.75
C VAL A 155 -3.68 -9.53 -11.42
N TYR A 156 -3.28 -10.43 -10.54
CA TYR A 156 -2.73 -10.08 -9.24
C TYR A 156 -1.21 -10.24 -9.25
N LEU A 157 -0.51 -9.14 -8.97
CA LEU A 157 0.94 -9.04 -8.95
C LEU A 157 1.39 -8.60 -7.56
N ASN A 158 2.49 -9.17 -7.09
CA ASN A 158 3.07 -8.76 -5.81
C ASN A 158 3.54 -7.30 -5.88
N GLY A 159 3.19 -6.52 -4.87
CA GLY A 159 3.45 -5.09 -4.79
C GLY A 159 2.21 -4.24 -5.02
N GLU A 160 2.38 -2.92 -4.96
CA GLU A 160 1.30 -1.97 -5.25
C GLU A 160 1.50 -1.31 -6.62
N VAL A 161 0.41 -1.22 -7.37
CA VAL A 161 0.43 -0.61 -8.70
C VAL A 161 0.42 0.92 -8.58
N VAL A 162 1.47 1.53 -9.13
CA VAL A 162 1.64 2.99 -9.21
C VAL A 162 2.13 3.36 -10.61
N GLU A 163 2.05 4.63 -10.95
CA GLU A 163 2.59 5.13 -12.22
C GLU A 163 4.10 4.88 -12.31
N GLY A 164 4.56 4.47 -13.48
CA GLY A 164 5.96 4.15 -13.76
C GLY A 164 6.36 2.70 -13.51
N VAL A 165 5.60 1.88 -12.77
CA VAL A 165 5.94 0.46 -12.61
C VAL A 165 5.83 -0.29 -13.93
N GLY A 166 6.71 -1.28 -14.12
CA GLY A 166 6.67 -2.18 -15.26
C GLY A 166 5.77 -3.40 -14.99
N LEU A 167 5.02 -3.79 -15.99
CA LEU A 167 4.27 -5.04 -15.96
C LEU A 167 5.08 -6.19 -16.55
N PRO A 168 5.08 -7.39 -15.95
CA PRO A 168 5.67 -8.59 -16.53
C PRO A 168 5.16 -8.88 -17.95
N ALA A 169 5.98 -9.53 -18.76
CA ALA A 169 5.68 -9.78 -20.18
C ALA A 169 4.44 -10.67 -20.40
N ASP A 170 4.14 -11.52 -19.44
CA ASP A 170 3.02 -12.46 -19.44
C ASP A 170 1.67 -11.82 -19.10
N VAL A 171 1.65 -10.57 -18.61
CA VAL A 171 0.40 -9.82 -18.39
C VAL A 171 -0.20 -9.45 -19.74
N ALA A 172 -1.39 -9.95 -20.04
CA ALA A 172 -2.10 -9.57 -21.25
C ALA A 172 -2.54 -8.10 -21.18
N LEU A 173 -2.28 -7.35 -22.26
CA LEU A 173 -2.70 -5.97 -22.44
C LEU A 173 -3.80 -5.93 -23.51
N SER A 174 -4.85 -5.15 -23.26
CA SER A 174 -5.94 -4.93 -24.22
C SER A 174 -5.79 -3.58 -24.91
N PRO A 175 -5.96 -3.48 -26.23
CA PRO A 175 -5.89 -2.20 -26.93
C PRO A 175 -7.09 -1.30 -26.60
N VAL A 176 -6.88 0.01 -26.70
CA VAL A 176 -7.97 1.01 -26.70
C VAL A 176 -8.25 1.38 -28.15
N PRO A 177 -9.45 1.10 -28.71
CA PRO A 177 -9.76 1.37 -30.11
C PRO A 177 -9.55 2.83 -30.50
N GLY A 178 -8.84 3.06 -31.61
CA GLY A 178 -8.50 4.40 -32.08
C GLY A 178 -7.34 5.08 -31.39
N TYR A 179 -6.63 4.38 -30.48
CA TYR A 179 -5.49 4.92 -29.73
C TYR A 179 -4.38 3.88 -29.63
N ASP A 180 -3.47 3.88 -30.60
CA ASP A 180 -2.37 2.90 -30.68
C ASP A 180 -1.33 3.07 -29.57
N ASP A 181 -1.24 4.26 -28.96
CA ASP A 181 -0.31 4.57 -27.85
C ASP A 181 -0.80 4.09 -26.50
N TYR A 182 -2.05 3.59 -26.40
CA TYR A 182 -2.64 3.15 -25.15
C TYR A 182 -3.08 1.70 -25.21
N GLN A 183 -2.60 0.93 -24.26
CA GLN A 183 -3.19 -0.35 -23.88
C GLN A 183 -3.58 -0.31 -22.41
N TYR A 184 -4.41 -1.23 -21.98
CA TYR A 184 -4.81 -1.28 -20.57
C TYR A 184 -4.89 -2.71 -20.05
N ALA A 185 -4.82 -2.81 -18.75
CA ALA A 185 -5.03 -4.03 -17.99
C ALA A 185 -5.73 -3.71 -16.68
N TYR A 186 -6.24 -4.73 -16.01
CA TYR A 186 -6.69 -4.64 -14.63
C TYR A 186 -5.65 -5.35 -13.75
N VAL A 187 -4.91 -4.56 -12.97
CA VAL A 187 -3.85 -5.06 -12.09
C VAL A 187 -4.24 -4.80 -10.64
N ASN A 188 -4.23 -5.85 -9.82
CA ASN A 188 -4.60 -5.76 -8.41
C ASN A 188 -5.99 -5.11 -8.20
N SER A 189 -6.94 -5.49 -9.07
CA SER A 189 -8.31 -4.94 -9.14
C SER A 189 -8.40 -3.46 -9.51
N VAL A 190 -7.34 -2.86 -10.03
CA VAL A 190 -7.30 -1.45 -10.44
C VAL A 190 -7.05 -1.38 -11.95
N PRO A 191 -7.87 -0.65 -12.73
CA PRO A 191 -7.58 -0.41 -14.14
C PRO A 191 -6.33 0.48 -14.28
N VAL A 192 -5.48 0.15 -15.23
CA VAL A 192 -4.26 0.91 -15.52
C VAL A 192 -4.07 1.09 -17.01
N LEU A 193 -3.60 2.26 -17.43
CA LEU A 193 -3.07 2.46 -18.78
C LEU A 193 -1.60 2.10 -18.80
N VAL A 194 -1.20 1.51 -19.90
CA VAL A 194 0.15 1.00 -20.10
C VAL A 194 0.68 1.47 -21.44
N GLU A 195 1.91 1.95 -21.47
CA GLU A 195 2.63 2.19 -22.73
C GLU A 195 3.05 0.84 -23.33
N PRO A 196 2.61 0.51 -24.55
CA PRO A 196 2.82 -0.82 -25.13
C PRO A 196 4.28 -1.23 -25.29
N ARG A 197 5.15 -0.26 -25.64
CA ARG A 197 6.56 -0.52 -25.93
C ARG A 197 7.40 -0.86 -24.71
N THR A 198 7.19 -0.10 -23.63
CA THR A 198 7.95 -0.24 -22.38
C THR A 198 7.24 -1.09 -21.35
N ARG A 199 5.96 -1.38 -21.57
CA ARG A 199 5.05 -2.04 -20.63
C ARG A 199 4.98 -1.34 -19.26
N ARG A 200 5.20 -0.02 -19.23
CA ARG A 200 5.10 0.81 -18.03
C ARG A 200 3.71 1.35 -17.84
N VAL A 201 3.26 1.32 -16.61
CA VAL A 201 2.00 1.96 -16.21
C VAL A 201 2.15 3.47 -16.34
N THR A 202 1.33 4.09 -17.15
CA THR A 202 1.32 5.53 -17.39
C THR A 202 0.21 6.25 -16.64
N TYR A 203 -0.84 5.53 -16.26
CA TYR A 203 -1.95 6.07 -15.50
C TYR A 203 -2.63 4.98 -14.67
N VAL A 204 -3.05 5.32 -13.46
CA VAL A 204 -3.77 4.42 -12.54
C VAL A 204 -5.12 5.03 -12.21
N TYR A 205 -6.20 4.33 -12.53
CA TYR A 205 -7.56 4.75 -12.21
C TYR A 205 -7.84 4.53 -10.72
N ARG A 206 -8.22 5.59 -9.99
CA ARG A 206 -8.51 5.58 -8.55
C ARG A 206 -9.86 6.16 -8.23
#